data_b325de8910ec3cdecbf41e24d3e56715
#
_entry.id   b325de8910ec3cdecbf41e24d3e56715
#
_cell.length_a   1.000
_cell.length_b   1.000
_cell.length_c   1.000
_cell.angle_alpha   90.00
_cell.angle_beta   90.00
_cell.angle_gamma   90.00
#
_symmetry.space_group_name_H-M   'P 1'
#
loop_
_entity.id
_entity.type
_entity.pdbx_description
1 polymer ?
#
loop_
_entity_poly.entity_id
_entity_poly.type
_entity_poly.pdbx_seq_one_letter_code
_entity_poly.pdbx_strand_id
1 'polypeptide(L)'
;IEEVRLAHESGVEHVRLGGMTDTYTYMAEGVQELEYPIPNPEPIAQLLHGLREDERLGILHTDNGNPSIIAEHLEPSEEITKTLVETLSDGAVLSFGLESADPNVHQANWLNCDAKQLKSAIRLINKHGRGRGARGLPNLLPGLNFIAGLNGESSASYDLNLNLLHEIRNEGLLLRRINIRQVEGEGFQDISQKDFNSFKSSVRDNIDGPLLQELFPLGQKLCNVRWETHDGRTRLAVHQTEAHTSKDCHGKAGISFGRQIGAYPILIGVEYHIPLETQSDIIVTGHGARSITGVEINLNHSNVSQKQLEAIPGIGEKTAWKLVSQRAKNIRKNSQSGAYQNPQQWFDATNVDWNDDFAVFFQ
;
A
#
# COMPACT_ATOMS: atom_id res chain seq x y z
N ILE A 1 -14.19 20.90 9.08
CA ILE A 1 -13.63 21.62 7.90
C ILE A 1 -12.73 22.76 8.39
N GLU A 2 -13.20 23.65 9.25
CA GLU A 2 -12.43 24.81 9.71
C GLU A 2 -11.11 24.43 10.40
N GLU A 3 -11.10 23.43 11.25
CA GLU A 3 -9.88 22.90 11.89
C GLU A 3 -8.82 22.45 10.85
N VAL A 4 -9.26 21.86 9.74
CA VAL A 4 -8.36 21.44 8.66
C VAL A 4 -7.80 22.65 7.92
N ARG A 5 -8.60 23.69 7.69
CA ARG A 5 -8.12 24.96 7.09
C ARG A 5 -7.04 25.61 7.95
N LEU A 6 -7.26 25.66 9.27
CA LEU A 6 -6.26 26.18 10.22
C LEU A 6 -4.99 25.32 10.26
N ALA A 7 -5.13 24.00 10.15
CA ALA A 7 -3.98 23.09 10.04
C ALA A 7 -3.17 23.35 8.75
N HIS A 8 -3.83 23.58 7.63
CA HIS A 8 -3.18 23.97 6.36
C HIS A 8 -2.40 25.29 6.47
N GLU A 9 -2.91 26.27 7.23
CA GLU A 9 -2.17 27.53 7.51
C GLU A 9 -0.87 27.28 8.28
N SER A 10 -0.81 26.18 9.03
CA SER A 10 0.38 25.72 9.77
C SER A 10 1.28 24.79 8.94
N GLY A 11 0.99 24.61 7.64
CA GLY A 11 1.79 23.78 6.73
C GLY A 11 1.40 22.29 6.70
N VAL A 12 0.27 21.89 7.30
CA VAL A 12 -0.24 20.52 7.20
C VAL A 12 -0.92 20.33 5.84
N GLU A 13 -0.44 19.41 5.01
CA GLU A 13 -0.99 19.12 3.68
C GLU A 13 -1.83 17.83 3.62
N HIS A 14 -1.65 16.94 4.60
CA HIS A 14 -2.23 15.60 4.57
C HIS A 14 -3.11 15.37 5.78
N VAL A 15 -4.31 14.88 5.55
CA VAL A 15 -5.33 14.69 6.59
C VAL A 15 -5.80 13.25 6.63
N ARG A 16 -5.91 12.73 7.83
CA ARG A 16 -6.56 11.46 8.12
C ARG A 16 -7.70 11.69 9.10
N LEU A 17 -8.90 11.38 8.69
CA LEU A 17 -10.07 11.38 9.55
C LEU A 17 -10.00 10.13 10.44
N GLY A 18 -9.45 10.31 11.63
CA GLY A 18 -9.28 9.26 12.64
C GLY A 18 -10.11 9.55 13.88
N GLY A 19 -10.15 8.57 14.80
CA GLY A 19 -10.90 8.69 16.05
C GLY A 19 -12.38 8.38 15.94
N MET A 20 -12.91 8.17 14.74
CA MET A 20 -14.23 7.59 14.53
C MET A 20 -14.15 6.06 14.65
N THR A 21 -15.09 5.46 15.36
CA THR A 21 -15.19 3.99 15.43
C THR A 21 -15.59 3.39 14.10
N ASP A 22 -16.38 4.12 13.32
CA ASP A 22 -16.90 3.71 12.02
C ASP A 22 -17.25 4.94 11.15
N THR A 23 -16.79 4.95 9.92
CA THR A 23 -17.08 6.03 8.97
C THR A 23 -18.56 6.05 8.53
N TYR A 24 -19.19 4.89 8.43
CA TYR A 24 -20.58 4.76 7.97
C TYR A 24 -21.61 5.21 8.99
N THR A 25 -21.22 5.31 10.27
CA THR A 25 -22.10 5.80 11.35
C THR A 25 -21.92 7.29 11.65
N TYR A 26 -21.15 8.03 10.86
CA TYR A 26 -21.05 9.46 11.02
C TYR A 26 -22.42 10.13 10.81
N MET A 27 -22.98 10.71 11.87
CA MET A 27 -24.33 11.27 11.91
C MET A 27 -25.43 10.33 11.41
N ALA A 28 -25.26 9.03 11.63
CA ALA A 28 -26.24 8.01 11.32
C ALA A 28 -27.47 8.12 12.24
N GLU A 29 -28.60 7.60 11.77
CA GLU A 29 -29.82 7.57 12.55
C GLU A 29 -29.84 6.37 13.51
N GLY A 30 -30.34 6.57 14.72
CA GLY A 30 -30.54 5.50 15.71
C GLY A 30 -29.25 4.96 16.34
N VAL A 31 -28.18 5.77 16.43
CA VAL A 31 -26.87 5.35 16.97
C VAL A 31 -26.95 4.80 18.41
N GLN A 32 -27.92 5.25 19.21
CA GLN A 32 -28.09 4.80 20.60
C GLN A 32 -29.21 3.79 20.77
N GLU A 33 -30.08 3.64 19.77
CA GLU A 33 -31.33 2.86 19.85
C GLU A 33 -31.28 1.58 19.04
N LEU A 34 -30.55 1.57 17.92
CA LEU A 34 -30.50 0.45 16.98
C LEU A 34 -29.21 -0.34 17.09
N GLU A 35 -29.31 -1.66 16.99
CA GLU A 35 -28.15 -2.54 16.87
C GLU A 35 -27.31 -2.21 15.64
N TYR A 36 -27.99 -1.89 14.53
CA TYR A 36 -27.38 -1.42 13.27
C TYR A 36 -27.92 -0.03 12.94
N PRO A 37 -27.24 1.04 13.36
CA PRO A 37 -27.61 2.41 13.00
C PRO A 37 -27.72 2.59 11.49
N ILE A 38 -28.70 3.38 11.05
CA ILE A 38 -28.94 3.61 9.62
C ILE A 38 -27.97 4.67 9.08
N PRO A 39 -27.06 4.30 8.18
CA PRO A 39 -26.12 5.25 7.59
C PRO A 39 -26.79 6.43 6.92
N ASN A 40 -26.23 7.62 7.09
CA ASN A 40 -26.73 8.85 6.48
C ASN A 40 -25.68 9.36 5.46
N PRO A 41 -25.92 9.21 4.14
CA PRO A 41 -24.94 9.60 3.11
C PRO A 41 -24.68 11.11 3.04
N GLU A 42 -25.70 11.93 3.26
CA GLU A 42 -25.62 13.37 3.04
C GLU A 42 -24.57 14.08 3.91
N PRO A 43 -24.55 13.91 5.25
CA PRO A 43 -23.53 14.56 6.08
C PRO A 43 -22.11 14.12 5.76
N ILE A 44 -21.91 12.85 5.36
CA ILE A 44 -20.61 12.32 4.94
C ILE A 44 -20.17 13.01 3.64
N ALA A 45 -21.06 13.11 2.66
CA ALA A 45 -20.78 13.78 1.41
C ALA A 45 -20.44 15.26 1.64
N GLN A 46 -21.24 15.98 2.44
CA GLN A 46 -20.98 17.38 2.80
C GLN A 46 -19.60 17.57 3.48
N LEU A 47 -19.23 16.66 4.40
CA LEU A 47 -17.93 16.72 5.06
C LEU A 47 -16.78 16.51 4.07
N LEU A 48 -16.83 15.44 3.28
CA LEU A 48 -15.72 15.03 2.43
C LEU A 48 -15.53 15.96 1.23
N HIS A 49 -16.63 16.37 0.56
CA HIS A 49 -16.55 17.36 -0.51
C HIS A 49 -16.10 18.71 0.01
N GLY A 50 -16.62 19.17 1.16
CA GLY A 50 -16.18 20.42 1.76
C GLY A 50 -14.71 20.43 2.21
N LEU A 51 -14.11 19.27 2.52
CA LEU A 51 -12.67 19.15 2.72
C LEU A 51 -11.90 19.26 1.39
N ARG A 52 -12.43 18.68 0.31
CA ARG A 52 -11.80 18.71 -1.02
C ARG A 52 -11.88 20.05 -1.74
N GLU A 53 -12.69 20.99 -1.27
CA GLU A 53 -12.68 22.38 -1.76
C GLU A 53 -11.36 23.11 -1.47
N ASP A 54 -10.60 22.66 -0.48
CA ASP A 54 -9.29 23.26 -0.18
C ASP A 54 -8.21 22.62 -1.06
N GLU A 55 -7.72 23.36 -2.05
CA GLU A 55 -6.69 22.91 -3.00
C GLU A 55 -5.35 22.53 -2.33
N ARG A 56 -5.11 22.98 -1.09
CA ARG A 56 -3.92 22.60 -0.31
C ARG A 56 -3.99 21.17 0.21
N LEU A 57 -5.17 20.54 0.19
CA LEU A 57 -5.36 19.19 0.68
C LEU A 57 -4.75 18.16 -0.27
N GLY A 58 -3.60 17.63 0.07
CA GLY A 58 -2.92 16.56 -0.68
C GLY A 58 -3.58 15.20 -0.48
N ILE A 59 -3.33 14.56 0.65
CA ILE A 59 -3.85 13.23 0.97
C ILE A 59 -5.02 13.33 1.96
N LEU A 60 -6.12 12.67 1.62
CA LEU A 60 -7.27 12.49 2.51
C LEU A 60 -7.57 11.00 2.67
N HIS A 61 -7.58 10.53 3.91
CA HIS A 61 -7.96 9.16 4.26
C HIS A 61 -8.93 9.12 5.46
N THR A 62 -9.67 8.01 5.56
CA THR A 62 -10.40 7.60 6.77
C THR A 62 -9.97 6.20 7.18
N ASP A 63 -10.37 5.72 8.38
CA ASP A 63 -9.80 4.51 8.94
C ASP A 63 -10.70 3.29 8.91
N ASN A 64 -11.86 3.38 9.56
CA ASN A 64 -12.64 2.22 9.92
C ASN A 64 -13.99 2.21 9.19
N GLY A 65 -14.46 1.02 8.85
CA GLY A 65 -15.82 0.76 8.44
C GLY A 65 -16.37 -0.43 9.21
N ASN A 66 -17.62 -0.37 9.61
CA ASN A 66 -18.30 -1.49 10.24
C ASN A 66 -18.97 -2.38 9.19
N PRO A 67 -18.47 -3.60 8.94
CA PRO A 67 -18.99 -4.45 7.88
C PRO A 67 -20.43 -4.93 8.13
N SER A 68 -20.89 -5.04 9.40
CA SER A 68 -22.28 -5.38 9.70
C SER A 68 -23.23 -4.27 9.25
N ILE A 69 -22.91 -3.03 9.59
CA ILE A 69 -23.72 -1.86 9.19
C ILE A 69 -23.79 -1.74 7.66
N ILE A 70 -22.66 -1.93 7.00
CA ILE A 70 -22.59 -1.93 5.54
C ILE A 70 -23.46 -3.02 4.94
N ALA A 71 -23.45 -4.23 5.54
CA ALA A 71 -24.20 -5.37 5.04
C ALA A 71 -25.70 -5.26 5.28
N GLU A 72 -26.11 -4.70 6.43
CA GLU A 72 -27.53 -4.54 6.80
C GLU A 72 -28.19 -3.37 6.04
N HIS A 73 -27.40 -2.36 5.64
CA HIS A 73 -27.89 -1.15 4.97
C HIS A 73 -27.16 -0.91 3.64
N LEU A 74 -27.30 -1.85 2.69
CA LEU A 74 -26.52 -1.83 1.43
C LEU A 74 -26.73 -0.57 0.59
N GLU A 75 -27.95 -0.07 0.45
CA GLU A 75 -28.25 1.08 -0.40
C GLU A 75 -27.58 2.38 0.08
N PRO A 76 -27.81 2.87 1.32
CA PRO A 76 -27.11 4.05 1.81
C PRO A 76 -25.60 3.82 1.94
N SER A 77 -25.18 2.60 2.25
CA SER A 77 -23.73 2.27 2.30
C SER A 77 -23.07 2.32 0.91
N GLU A 78 -23.80 1.97 -0.14
CA GLU A 78 -23.27 2.10 -1.50
C GLU A 78 -23.08 3.57 -1.89
N GLU A 79 -23.98 4.47 -1.52
CA GLU A 79 -23.85 5.91 -1.74
C GLU A 79 -22.64 6.47 -0.99
N ILE A 80 -22.46 6.12 0.28
CA ILE A 80 -21.28 6.50 1.06
C ILE A 80 -20.01 5.96 0.42
N THR A 81 -20.01 4.69 0.00
CA THR A 81 -18.83 4.08 -0.65
C THR A 81 -18.42 4.82 -1.91
N LYS A 82 -19.37 5.23 -2.76
CA LYS A 82 -19.12 6.05 -3.95
C LYS A 82 -18.47 7.38 -3.58
N THR A 83 -19.01 8.07 -2.58
CA THR A 83 -18.44 9.33 -2.06
C THR A 83 -17.02 9.14 -1.53
N LEU A 84 -16.75 8.06 -0.80
CA LEU A 84 -15.41 7.74 -0.33
C LEU A 84 -14.43 7.50 -1.48
N VAL A 85 -14.85 6.76 -2.51
CA VAL A 85 -14.03 6.50 -3.71
C VAL A 85 -13.73 7.78 -4.48
N GLU A 86 -14.68 8.70 -4.55
CA GLU A 86 -14.55 9.98 -5.25
C GLU A 86 -13.61 10.95 -4.49
N THR A 87 -13.71 10.99 -3.17
CA THR A 87 -13.07 12.03 -2.35
C THR A 87 -11.79 11.61 -1.68
N LEU A 88 -11.63 10.35 -1.30
CA LEU A 88 -10.39 9.86 -0.68
C LEU A 88 -9.26 9.76 -1.71
N SER A 89 -8.04 9.90 -1.25
CA SER A 89 -6.88 9.62 -2.08
C SER A 89 -6.74 8.12 -2.32
N ASP A 90 -6.40 7.72 -3.54
CA ASP A 90 -6.16 6.32 -3.89
C ASP A 90 -5.14 5.66 -2.95
N GLY A 91 -5.30 4.38 -2.72
CA GLY A 91 -4.61 3.63 -1.67
C GLY A 91 -5.29 3.72 -0.30
N ALA A 92 -6.50 4.28 -0.23
CA ALA A 92 -7.29 4.29 1.01
C ALA A 92 -7.69 2.87 1.42
N VAL A 93 -7.77 2.64 2.73
CA VAL A 93 -8.13 1.36 3.31
C VAL A 93 -9.14 1.56 4.42
N LEU A 94 -10.29 0.90 4.31
CA LEU A 94 -11.24 0.77 5.39
C LEU A 94 -10.92 -0.48 6.21
N SER A 95 -10.56 -0.32 7.46
CA SER A 95 -10.31 -1.43 8.37
C SER A 95 -11.62 -2.02 8.88
N PHE A 96 -11.85 -3.29 8.58
CA PHE A 96 -13.01 -4.06 9.04
C PHE A 96 -12.63 -4.94 10.23
N GLY A 97 -13.41 -4.87 11.29
CA GLY A 97 -13.36 -5.79 12.41
C GLY A 97 -14.24 -7.01 12.13
N LEU A 98 -13.61 -8.17 12.00
CA LEU A 98 -14.26 -9.47 12.06
C LEU A 98 -13.86 -10.19 13.34
N GLU A 99 -12.59 -10.03 13.68
CA GLU A 99 -11.85 -10.61 14.79
C GLU A 99 -11.69 -12.14 14.68
N SER A 100 -12.72 -12.88 14.33
CA SER A 100 -12.69 -14.32 14.05
C SER A 100 -13.80 -14.72 13.09
N ALA A 101 -13.58 -15.77 12.30
CA ALA A 101 -14.62 -16.41 11.48
C ALA A 101 -15.33 -17.56 12.23
N ASP A 102 -14.90 -17.87 13.45
CA ASP A 102 -15.46 -18.96 14.25
C ASP A 102 -16.73 -18.51 14.98
N PRO A 103 -17.90 -19.14 14.70
CA PRO A 103 -19.16 -18.81 15.37
C PRO A 103 -19.12 -18.96 16.90
N ASN A 104 -18.30 -19.89 17.42
CA ASN A 104 -18.19 -20.07 18.89
C ASN A 104 -17.45 -18.87 19.51
N VAL A 105 -16.42 -18.36 18.85
CA VAL A 105 -15.71 -17.15 19.26
C VAL A 105 -16.64 -15.94 19.19
N HIS A 106 -17.43 -15.82 18.12
CA HIS A 106 -18.44 -14.76 17.99
C HIS A 106 -19.42 -14.75 19.16
N GLN A 107 -20.01 -15.90 19.49
CA GLN A 107 -20.97 -16.03 20.57
C GLN A 107 -20.32 -15.73 21.92
N ALA A 108 -19.13 -16.23 22.18
CA ALA A 108 -18.42 -16.06 23.44
C ALA A 108 -17.97 -14.63 23.75
N ASN A 109 -17.78 -13.82 22.70
CA ASN A 109 -17.21 -12.45 22.81
C ASN A 109 -18.15 -11.36 22.30
N TRP A 110 -19.38 -11.68 21.95
CA TRP A 110 -20.38 -10.72 21.46
C TRP A 110 -19.86 -9.90 20.23
N LEU A 111 -19.19 -10.58 19.31
CA LEU A 111 -18.68 -9.92 18.10
C LEU A 111 -19.86 -9.58 17.17
N ASN A 112 -19.82 -8.41 16.59
CA ASN A 112 -20.95 -7.83 15.87
C ASN A 112 -20.97 -8.10 14.36
N CYS A 113 -19.97 -8.79 13.82
CA CYS A 113 -19.88 -9.05 12.38
C CYS A 113 -19.59 -10.52 12.10
N ASP A 114 -20.49 -11.20 11.40
CA ASP A 114 -20.25 -12.55 10.93
C ASP A 114 -19.55 -12.59 9.54
N ALA A 115 -19.11 -13.80 9.13
CA ALA A 115 -18.42 -13.99 7.86
C ALA A 115 -19.28 -13.65 6.62
N LYS A 116 -20.61 -13.76 6.70
CA LYS A 116 -21.53 -13.43 5.61
C LYS A 116 -21.67 -11.93 5.45
N GLN A 117 -21.88 -11.21 6.54
CA GLN A 117 -21.91 -9.75 6.58
C GLN A 117 -20.59 -9.16 6.09
N LEU A 118 -19.46 -9.71 6.58
CA LEU A 118 -18.13 -9.31 6.13
C LEU A 118 -17.97 -9.45 4.60
N LYS A 119 -18.30 -10.61 4.03
CA LYS A 119 -18.18 -10.83 2.58
C LYS A 119 -19.08 -9.87 1.79
N SER A 120 -20.28 -9.56 2.28
CA SER A 120 -21.17 -8.58 1.67
C SER A 120 -20.53 -7.20 1.61
N ALA A 121 -19.98 -6.73 2.73
CA ALA A 121 -19.27 -5.46 2.81
C ALA A 121 -18.01 -5.42 1.89
N ILE A 122 -17.21 -6.49 1.89
CA ILE A 122 -16.03 -6.60 1.02
C ILE A 122 -16.42 -6.51 -0.46
N ARG A 123 -17.50 -7.18 -0.89
CA ARG A 123 -17.99 -7.12 -2.26
C ARG A 123 -18.41 -5.69 -2.64
N LEU A 124 -19.11 -5.00 -1.74
CA LEU A 124 -19.52 -3.61 -1.96
C LEU A 124 -18.31 -2.69 -2.16
N ILE A 125 -17.32 -2.75 -1.26
CA ILE A 125 -16.12 -1.93 -1.39
C ILE A 125 -15.36 -2.27 -2.67
N ASN A 126 -15.18 -3.56 -2.99
CA ASN A 126 -14.50 -3.97 -4.22
C ASN A 126 -15.23 -3.53 -5.49
N LYS A 127 -16.57 -3.54 -5.49
CA LYS A 127 -17.40 -3.11 -6.63
C LYS A 127 -17.04 -1.68 -7.09
N HIS A 128 -16.77 -0.78 -6.15
CA HIS A 128 -16.52 0.62 -6.43
C HIS A 128 -15.05 1.02 -6.29
N GLY A 129 -14.32 0.42 -5.36
CA GLY A 129 -13.00 0.88 -4.93
C GLY A 129 -11.81 0.18 -5.56
N ARG A 130 -11.99 -0.96 -6.27
CA ARG A 130 -10.87 -1.72 -6.85
C ARG A 130 -10.19 -1.06 -8.04
N GLY A 131 -10.85 -0.08 -8.67
CA GLY A 131 -10.27 0.74 -9.74
C GLY A 131 -9.05 1.50 -9.24
N ARG A 132 -8.07 1.74 -10.15
CA ARG A 132 -6.84 2.46 -9.79
C ARG A 132 -6.98 3.94 -10.00
N GLY A 133 -6.52 4.73 -9.05
CA GLY A 133 -6.42 6.17 -9.12
C GLY A 133 -5.12 6.65 -9.77
N ALA A 134 -4.95 7.97 -9.75
CA ALA A 134 -3.84 8.65 -10.43
C ALA A 134 -2.44 8.29 -9.89
N ARG A 135 -2.34 7.84 -8.65
CA ARG A 135 -1.07 7.46 -8.01
C ARG A 135 -0.69 6.00 -8.26
N GLY A 136 -1.56 5.24 -8.98
CA GLY A 136 -1.35 3.86 -9.35
C GLY A 136 -1.86 2.84 -8.33
N LEU A 137 -2.55 3.26 -7.29
CA LEU A 137 -3.14 2.39 -6.27
C LEU A 137 -4.64 2.20 -6.50
N PRO A 138 -5.25 1.08 -6.03
CA PRO A 138 -6.70 1.00 -5.93
C PRO A 138 -7.26 2.18 -5.12
N ASN A 139 -8.41 2.70 -5.54
CA ASN A 139 -9.01 3.87 -4.88
C ASN A 139 -9.33 3.58 -3.41
N LEU A 140 -10.01 2.48 -3.14
CA LEU A 140 -10.43 2.09 -1.80
C LEU A 140 -10.53 0.58 -1.69
N LEU A 141 -9.88 -0.02 -0.69
CA LEU A 141 -9.97 -1.45 -0.42
C LEU A 141 -10.26 -1.74 1.05
N PRO A 142 -10.90 -2.87 1.37
CA PRO A 142 -11.05 -3.30 2.75
C PRO A 142 -9.74 -3.86 3.30
N GLY A 143 -9.48 -3.59 4.58
CA GLY A 143 -8.51 -4.30 5.40
C GLY A 143 -9.23 -5.16 6.41
N LEU A 144 -8.63 -6.24 6.88
CA LEU A 144 -9.21 -7.15 7.87
C LEU A 144 -8.39 -7.17 9.16
N ASN A 145 -9.09 -7.23 10.28
CA ASN A 145 -8.49 -7.51 11.58
C ASN A 145 -8.93 -8.87 12.10
N PHE A 146 -7.96 -9.65 12.56
CA PHE A 146 -8.15 -10.88 13.33
C PHE A 146 -7.49 -10.72 14.69
N ILE A 147 -8.16 -11.26 15.72
CA ILE A 147 -7.65 -11.28 17.10
C ILE A 147 -7.58 -12.72 17.58
N ALA A 148 -6.40 -13.15 17.97
CA ALA A 148 -6.18 -14.44 18.62
C ALA A 148 -6.16 -14.28 20.15
N GLY A 149 -6.64 -15.30 20.87
CA GLY A 149 -6.75 -15.30 22.32
C GLY A 149 -8.13 -14.90 22.83
N LEU A 150 -9.13 -14.80 21.95
CA LEU A 150 -10.51 -14.57 22.33
C LEU A 150 -11.15 -15.82 22.96
N ASN A 151 -12.14 -15.63 23.82
CA ASN A 151 -12.83 -16.74 24.47
C ASN A 151 -13.49 -17.65 23.43
N GLY A 152 -13.44 -18.97 23.66
CA GLY A 152 -13.98 -19.97 22.74
C GLY A 152 -13.09 -20.32 21.56
N GLU A 153 -11.90 -19.70 21.44
CA GLU A 153 -10.94 -20.02 20.38
C GLU A 153 -10.36 -21.41 20.53
N SER A 154 -10.13 -22.07 19.41
CA SER A 154 -9.46 -23.37 19.30
C SER A 154 -8.56 -23.40 18.06
N SER A 155 -7.82 -24.49 17.86
CA SER A 155 -7.05 -24.67 16.62
C SER A 155 -7.93 -24.64 15.38
N ALA A 156 -9.19 -25.09 15.46
CA ALA A 156 -10.16 -25.03 14.37
C ALA A 156 -10.55 -23.59 13.99
N SER A 157 -10.49 -22.65 14.93
CA SER A 157 -10.76 -21.23 14.64
C SER A 157 -9.77 -20.65 13.62
N TYR A 158 -8.51 -21.07 13.66
CA TYR A 158 -7.49 -20.64 12.66
C TYR A 158 -7.78 -21.21 11.28
N ASP A 159 -8.27 -22.45 11.20
CA ASP A 159 -8.67 -23.06 9.93
C ASP A 159 -9.89 -22.34 9.34
N LEU A 160 -10.88 -21.96 10.16
CA LEU A 160 -12.05 -21.20 9.74
C LEU A 160 -11.64 -19.81 9.23
N ASN A 161 -10.74 -19.12 9.93
CA ASN A 161 -10.21 -17.83 9.52
C ASN A 161 -9.47 -17.92 8.16
N LEU A 162 -8.63 -18.95 8.00
CA LEU A 162 -7.89 -19.15 6.76
C LEU A 162 -8.82 -19.54 5.59
N ASN A 163 -9.81 -20.39 5.84
CA ASN A 163 -10.80 -20.79 4.84
C ASN A 163 -11.62 -19.58 4.36
N LEU A 164 -12.05 -18.69 5.25
CA LEU A 164 -12.72 -17.46 4.87
C LEU A 164 -11.85 -16.59 3.96
N LEU A 165 -10.56 -16.45 4.26
CA LEU A 165 -9.63 -15.70 3.42
C LEU A 165 -9.47 -16.35 2.02
N HIS A 166 -9.42 -17.68 1.96
CA HIS A 166 -9.42 -18.41 0.68
C HIS A 166 -10.73 -18.19 -0.10
N GLU A 167 -11.89 -18.21 0.55
CA GLU A 167 -13.17 -17.93 -0.10
C GLU A 167 -13.17 -16.51 -0.71
N ILE A 168 -12.74 -15.51 0.06
CA ILE A 168 -12.63 -14.12 -0.42
C ILE A 168 -11.71 -14.03 -1.65
N ARG A 169 -10.57 -14.71 -1.61
CA ARG A 169 -9.63 -14.76 -2.73
C ARG A 169 -10.21 -15.48 -3.96
N ASN A 170 -10.89 -16.59 -3.76
CA ASN A 170 -11.52 -17.37 -4.82
C ASN A 170 -12.65 -16.61 -5.53
N GLU A 171 -13.29 -15.67 -4.85
CA GLU A 171 -14.24 -14.72 -5.45
C GLU A 171 -13.54 -13.59 -6.23
N GLY A 172 -12.21 -13.54 -6.29
CA GLY A 172 -11.44 -12.48 -6.94
C GLY A 172 -11.52 -11.14 -6.24
N LEU A 173 -11.82 -11.13 -4.94
CA LEU A 173 -11.91 -9.92 -4.13
C LEU A 173 -10.54 -9.52 -3.59
N LEU A 174 -10.27 -8.21 -3.63
CA LEU A 174 -9.02 -7.62 -3.16
C LEU A 174 -9.14 -7.18 -1.70
N LEU A 175 -8.07 -7.44 -0.95
CA LEU A 175 -7.83 -6.93 0.39
C LEU A 175 -6.50 -6.17 0.38
N ARG A 176 -6.42 -5.05 1.11
CA ARG A 176 -5.17 -4.28 1.16
C ARG A 176 -4.30 -4.63 2.36
N ARG A 177 -4.91 -5.04 3.47
CA ARG A 177 -4.21 -5.30 4.72
C ARG A 177 -4.93 -6.38 5.51
N ILE A 178 -4.19 -7.38 5.95
CA ILE A 178 -4.67 -8.36 6.93
C ILE A 178 -3.82 -8.18 8.18
N ASN A 179 -4.47 -7.82 9.27
CA ASN A 179 -3.85 -7.52 10.55
C ASN A 179 -4.24 -8.62 11.55
N ILE A 180 -3.25 -9.36 12.00
CA ILE A 180 -3.45 -10.47 12.97
C ILE A 180 -2.77 -10.05 14.27
N ARG A 181 -3.56 -9.86 15.30
CA ARG A 181 -3.12 -9.48 16.64
C ARG A 181 -3.40 -10.62 17.63
N GLN A 182 -2.68 -10.60 18.71
CA GLN A 182 -2.90 -11.45 19.87
C GLN A 182 -3.30 -10.57 21.04
N VAL A 183 -4.29 -11.01 21.81
CA VAL A 183 -4.61 -10.43 23.12
C VAL A 183 -4.13 -11.38 24.21
N GLU A 184 -3.67 -10.80 25.30
CA GLU A 184 -3.14 -11.49 26.47
C GLU A 184 -3.67 -10.80 27.73
N GLY A 185 -3.87 -11.55 28.79
CA GLY A 185 -4.28 -11.03 30.10
C GLY A 185 -5.44 -11.78 30.73
N GLU A 186 -5.87 -11.34 31.92
CA GLU A 186 -6.99 -11.91 32.60
C GLU A 186 -8.29 -11.78 31.78
N GLY A 187 -9.03 -12.88 31.64
CA GLY A 187 -10.28 -12.93 30.87
C GLY A 187 -10.09 -13.30 29.37
N PHE A 188 -8.88 -13.51 28.90
CA PHE A 188 -8.62 -14.04 27.57
C PHE A 188 -8.12 -15.47 27.62
N GLN A 189 -8.25 -16.17 26.50
CA GLN A 189 -7.86 -17.57 26.39
C GLN A 189 -6.37 -17.69 26.05
N ASP A 190 -5.66 -18.62 26.73
CA ASP A 190 -4.32 -18.99 26.34
C ASP A 190 -4.34 -19.67 24.96
N ILE A 191 -3.45 -19.23 24.09
CA ILE A 191 -3.33 -19.75 22.73
C ILE A 191 -2.10 -20.64 22.55
N SER A 192 -2.21 -21.61 21.65
CA SER A 192 -1.08 -22.35 21.14
C SER A 192 -0.22 -21.44 20.26
N GLN A 193 0.96 -21.02 20.73
CA GLN A 193 1.89 -20.22 19.92
C GLN A 193 2.29 -20.91 18.62
N LYS A 194 2.30 -22.24 18.61
CA LYS A 194 2.60 -23.03 17.40
C LYS A 194 1.48 -22.82 16.36
N ASP A 195 0.22 -22.95 16.77
CA ASP A 195 -0.92 -22.83 15.86
C ASP A 195 -1.09 -21.38 15.38
N PHE A 196 -0.93 -20.41 16.29
CA PHE A 196 -0.93 -18.99 15.94
C PHE A 196 0.15 -18.63 14.92
N ASN A 197 1.38 -19.10 15.12
CA ASN A 197 2.48 -18.83 14.18
C ASN A 197 2.26 -19.55 12.85
N SER A 198 1.70 -20.77 12.85
CA SER A 198 1.30 -21.50 11.65
C SER A 198 0.26 -20.73 10.85
N PHE A 199 -0.80 -20.26 11.52
CA PHE A 199 -1.83 -19.43 10.90
C PHE A 199 -1.24 -18.16 10.26
N LYS A 200 -0.43 -17.41 11.01
CA LYS A 200 0.25 -16.20 10.48
C LYS A 200 1.12 -16.47 9.26
N SER A 201 1.85 -17.60 9.27
CA SER A 201 2.67 -18.00 8.12
C SER A 201 1.79 -18.37 6.94
N SER A 202 0.74 -19.15 7.16
CA SER A 202 -0.19 -19.56 6.11
C SER A 202 -0.90 -18.36 5.47
N VAL A 203 -1.34 -17.39 6.27
CA VAL A 203 -1.92 -16.14 5.73
C VAL A 203 -0.90 -15.37 4.90
N ARG A 204 0.34 -15.27 5.39
CA ARG A 204 1.39 -14.56 4.66
C ARG A 204 1.71 -15.19 3.32
N ASP A 205 1.87 -16.52 3.31
CA ASP A 205 2.36 -17.23 2.12
C ASP A 205 1.24 -17.43 1.08
N ASN A 206 0.02 -17.72 1.54
CA ASN A 206 -1.09 -18.11 0.65
C ASN A 206 -2.03 -16.94 0.30
N ILE A 207 -2.04 -15.87 1.10
CA ILE A 207 -2.97 -14.75 0.93
C ILE A 207 -2.22 -13.45 0.68
N ASP A 208 -1.39 -12.98 1.65
CA ASP A 208 -0.72 -11.68 1.54
C ASP A 208 0.25 -11.60 0.35
N GLY A 209 1.03 -12.66 0.11
CA GLY A 209 2.00 -12.70 -0.99
C GLY A 209 1.33 -12.58 -2.37
N PRO A 210 0.35 -13.44 -2.71
CA PRO A 210 -0.42 -13.31 -3.94
C PRO A 210 -1.16 -11.97 -4.07
N LEU A 211 -1.76 -11.45 -2.99
CA LEU A 211 -2.39 -10.13 -2.98
C LEU A 211 -1.39 -9.01 -3.27
N LEU A 212 -0.20 -9.09 -2.71
CA LEU A 212 0.85 -8.09 -2.96
C LEU A 212 1.20 -8.02 -4.46
N GLN A 213 1.33 -9.18 -5.11
CA GLN A 213 1.61 -9.23 -6.55
C GLN A 213 0.46 -8.69 -7.40
N GLU A 214 -0.78 -8.92 -6.99
CA GLU A 214 -1.96 -8.41 -7.69
C GLU A 214 -2.16 -6.91 -7.48
N LEU A 215 -1.88 -6.40 -6.29
CA LEU A 215 -1.96 -4.98 -5.95
C LEU A 215 -0.85 -4.16 -6.60
N PHE A 216 0.33 -4.75 -6.76
CA PHE A 216 1.52 -4.11 -7.32
C PHE A 216 2.12 -4.97 -8.45
N PRO A 217 1.41 -5.18 -9.57
CA PRO A 217 1.93 -6.01 -10.65
C PRO A 217 3.24 -5.44 -11.22
N LEU A 218 4.08 -6.32 -11.75
CA LEU A 218 5.29 -5.91 -12.45
C LEU A 218 4.93 -4.96 -13.59
N GLY A 219 5.72 -3.90 -13.78
CA GLY A 219 5.45 -2.84 -14.74
C GLY A 219 4.48 -1.76 -14.25
N GLN A 220 3.87 -1.92 -13.05
CA GLN A 220 2.98 -0.92 -12.50
C GLN A 220 3.76 0.36 -12.15
N LYS A 221 3.26 1.49 -12.66
CA LYS A 221 3.74 2.82 -12.26
C LYS A 221 3.15 3.20 -10.90
N LEU A 222 3.99 3.69 -10.00
CA LEU A 222 3.62 4.33 -8.75
C LEU A 222 4.18 5.75 -8.72
N CYS A 223 3.31 6.72 -8.47
CA CYS A 223 3.69 8.14 -8.50
C CYS A 223 3.99 8.67 -7.10
N ASN A 224 4.83 9.71 -7.05
CA ASN A 224 5.12 10.47 -5.83
C ASN A 224 5.64 9.58 -4.67
N VAL A 225 6.61 8.72 -4.96
CA VAL A 225 7.34 7.97 -3.93
C VAL A 225 8.30 8.92 -3.26
N ARG A 226 8.16 9.13 -1.95
CA ARG A 226 9.07 9.91 -1.13
C ARG A 226 10.16 8.99 -0.59
N TRP A 227 11.41 9.40 -0.78
CA TRP A 227 12.58 8.68 -0.30
C TRP A 227 12.95 9.17 1.10
N GLU A 228 12.97 8.24 2.03
CA GLU A 228 13.10 8.55 3.46
C GLU A 228 13.95 7.51 4.18
N THR A 229 14.45 7.85 5.36
CA THR A 229 15.03 6.85 6.25
C THR A 229 13.94 5.84 6.61
N HIS A 230 14.28 4.57 6.56
CA HIS A 230 13.39 3.52 7.07
C HIS A 230 13.17 3.75 8.56
N ASP A 231 11.93 3.65 9.04
CA ASP A 231 11.62 3.89 10.45
C ASP A 231 12.51 3.02 11.35
N GLY A 232 13.00 3.57 12.46
CA GLY A 232 14.05 3.03 13.30
C GLY A 232 13.80 1.66 13.96
N ARG A 233 12.80 0.91 13.52
CA ARG A 233 12.53 -0.46 13.97
C ARG A 233 13.29 -1.51 13.18
N THR A 234 13.84 -1.15 12.05
CA THR A 234 14.70 -2.03 11.27
C THR A 234 16.06 -1.36 11.10
N ARG A 235 17.10 -2.09 11.38
CA ARG A 235 18.51 -1.66 11.25
C ARG A 235 18.90 -1.14 9.86
N LEU A 236 17.97 -1.08 8.94
CA LEU A 236 18.12 -0.63 7.56
C LEU A 236 17.97 0.89 7.39
N ALA A 237 17.47 1.58 8.43
CA ALA A 237 17.27 3.03 8.40
C ALA A 237 18.56 3.84 8.35
N VAL A 238 19.68 3.25 8.68
CA VAL A 238 20.96 3.95 8.87
C VAL A 238 21.62 4.35 7.54
N HIS A 239 21.13 3.88 6.42
CA HIS A 239 21.97 3.73 5.24
C HIS A 239 21.82 4.77 4.17
N GLN A 240 20.79 5.57 4.21
CA GLN A 240 20.68 6.64 3.25
C GLN A 240 21.56 7.85 3.57
N THR A 241 21.96 7.98 4.82
CA THR A 241 22.78 9.11 5.28
C THR A 241 24.29 8.89 5.13
N GLU A 242 24.72 7.65 5.15
CA GLU A 242 26.13 7.33 4.97
C GLU A 242 26.32 6.81 3.56
N ALA A 243 27.06 7.54 2.78
CA ALA A 243 27.38 7.24 1.41
C ALA A 243 27.43 5.73 1.15
N HIS A 244 26.36 5.13 0.75
CA HIS A 244 26.13 3.82 0.09
C HIS A 244 27.33 2.86 0.02
N THR A 245 28.38 3.10 0.80
CA THR A 245 29.59 2.36 0.95
C THR A 245 29.60 1.45 2.18
N SER A 246 28.58 1.57 3.04
CA SER A 246 28.54 0.77 4.24
C SER A 246 28.04 -0.64 3.92
N LYS A 247 28.85 -1.61 4.24
CA LYS A 247 28.54 -3.04 4.16
C LYS A 247 27.43 -3.48 5.11
N ASP A 248 26.87 -2.56 5.87
CA ASP A 248 25.95 -2.81 6.98
C ASP A 248 24.50 -2.98 6.56
N CYS A 249 24.18 -2.70 5.29
CA CYS A 249 22.93 -3.10 4.68
C CYS A 249 22.95 -4.57 4.27
N HIS A 250 23.03 -5.49 5.21
CA HIS A 250 23.04 -6.92 4.91
C HIS A 250 24.01 -7.31 3.78
N GLY A 251 25.14 -6.63 3.68
CA GLY A 251 26.14 -6.86 2.64
C GLY A 251 25.81 -6.26 1.27
N LYS A 252 24.71 -5.53 1.14
CA LYS A 252 24.35 -4.78 -0.07
C LYS A 252 24.71 -3.31 0.13
N ALA A 253 25.62 -2.81 -0.68
CA ALA A 253 25.89 -1.38 -0.72
C ALA A 253 24.72 -0.69 -1.44
N GLY A 254 24.07 0.24 -0.76
CA GLY A 254 23.21 1.20 -1.42
C GLY A 254 21.81 0.76 -1.80
N ILE A 255 20.99 0.45 -0.81
CA ILE A 255 19.53 0.37 -1.02
C ILE A 255 18.91 1.66 -0.48
N SER A 256 18.17 2.38 -1.35
CA SER A 256 17.28 3.45 -0.94
C SER A 256 15.89 2.92 -0.68
N PHE A 257 15.25 3.43 0.37
CA PHE A 257 13.88 3.08 0.73
C PHE A 257 12.96 4.28 0.54
N GLY A 258 11.75 4.01 0.06
CA GLY A 258 10.74 5.03 -0.12
C GLY A 258 9.33 4.49 0.13
N ARG A 259 8.39 5.41 0.24
CA ARG A 259 6.95 5.13 0.36
C ARG A 259 6.15 6.22 -0.35
N GLN A 260 5.02 5.85 -0.90
CA GLN A 260 4.01 6.86 -1.22
C GLN A 260 3.39 7.37 0.09
N ILE A 261 3.17 8.67 0.17
CA ILE A 261 2.44 9.23 1.32
C ILE A 261 1.02 8.68 1.31
N GLY A 262 0.56 8.15 2.43
CA GLY A 262 -0.78 7.54 2.51
C GLY A 262 -1.00 6.78 3.82
N ALA A 263 -2.20 6.23 4.01
CA ALA A 263 -2.59 5.56 5.26
C ALA A 263 -1.80 4.26 5.51
N TYR A 264 -1.57 3.49 4.47
CA TYR A 264 -0.90 2.17 4.55
C TYR A 264 0.11 2.00 3.40
N PRO A 265 1.17 2.82 3.39
CA PRO A 265 2.14 2.81 2.31
C PRO A 265 2.93 1.49 2.29
N ILE A 266 3.17 0.97 1.09
CA ILE A 266 4.08 -0.15 0.89
C ILE A 266 5.53 0.34 0.97
N LEU A 267 6.41 -0.45 1.56
CA LEU A 267 7.84 -0.19 1.49
C LEU A 267 8.35 -0.50 0.09
N ILE A 268 9.07 0.44 -0.50
CA ILE A 268 9.68 0.35 -1.81
C ILE A 268 11.19 0.39 -1.64
N GLY A 269 11.91 -0.58 -2.20
CA GLY A 269 13.36 -0.60 -2.24
C GLY A 269 13.88 -0.41 -3.65
N VAL A 270 14.95 0.36 -3.81
CA VAL A 270 15.74 0.43 -5.05
C VAL A 270 17.21 0.13 -4.74
N GLU A 271 17.91 -0.56 -5.63
CA GLU A 271 19.28 -1.02 -5.39
C GLU A 271 20.35 0.02 -5.76
N TYR A 272 20.04 1.31 -5.58
CA TYR A 272 20.96 2.43 -5.79
C TYR A 272 20.59 3.61 -4.89
N HIS A 273 21.47 4.60 -4.87
CA HIS A 273 21.28 5.80 -4.07
C HIS A 273 20.30 6.78 -4.67
N ILE A 274 19.32 7.19 -3.87
CA ILE A 274 18.46 8.34 -4.12
C ILE A 274 18.57 9.28 -2.92
N PRO A 275 18.73 10.60 -3.13
CA PRO A 275 18.79 11.56 -2.03
C PRO A 275 17.53 11.52 -1.17
N LEU A 276 17.72 11.67 0.16
CA LEU A 276 16.60 11.79 1.10
C LEU A 276 15.75 13.00 0.83
N GLU A 277 14.50 12.94 1.26
CA GLU A 277 13.52 14.04 1.13
C GLU A 277 13.20 14.43 -0.33
N THR A 278 13.61 13.60 -1.29
CA THR A 278 13.22 13.75 -2.68
C THR A 278 12.02 12.87 -3.02
N GLN A 279 11.37 13.15 -4.13
CA GLN A 279 10.26 12.38 -4.66
C GLN A 279 10.54 11.96 -6.10
N SER A 280 10.13 10.76 -6.44
CA SER A 280 10.17 10.28 -7.83
C SER A 280 9.03 9.29 -8.10
N ASP A 281 8.75 9.10 -9.37
CA ASP A 281 7.87 8.05 -9.84
C ASP A 281 8.70 6.80 -10.13
N ILE A 282 8.13 5.63 -9.88
CA ILE A 282 8.81 4.35 -10.11
C ILE A 282 7.96 3.38 -10.92
N ILE A 283 8.62 2.41 -11.54
CA ILE A 283 8.02 1.18 -12.06
C ILE A 283 8.33 0.04 -11.10
N VAL A 284 7.34 -0.77 -10.77
CA VAL A 284 7.49 -1.99 -9.95
C VAL A 284 8.25 -3.04 -10.76
N THR A 285 9.36 -3.52 -10.23
CA THR A 285 10.24 -4.53 -10.89
C THR A 285 10.35 -5.83 -10.11
N GLY A 286 9.83 -5.90 -8.90
CA GLY A 286 9.87 -7.12 -8.09
C GLY A 286 9.12 -7.01 -6.78
N HIS A 287 9.04 -8.14 -6.07
CA HIS A 287 8.33 -8.26 -4.80
C HIS A 287 9.21 -8.90 -3.74
N GLY A 288 9.21 -8.32 -2.55
CA GLY A 288 9.67 -8.95 -1.31
C GLY A 288 8.48 -9.52 -0.51
N ALA A 289 8.75 -10.04 0.67
CA ALA A 289 7.71 -10.60 1.53
C ALA A 289 6.64 -9.57 1.98
N ARG A 290 7.03 -8.31 2.15
CA ARG A 290 6.18 -7.19 2.60
C ARG A 290 6.58 -5.86 1.96
N SER A 291 7.27 -5.91 0.85
CA SER A 291 7.81 -4.77 0.14
C SER A 291 7.80 -5.04 -1.34
N ILE A 292 8.02 -4.02 -2.12
CA ILE A 292 8.26 -4.13 -3.55
C ILE A 292 9.63 -3.57 -3.87
N THR A 293 10.18 -3.98 -5.00
CA THR A 293 11.32 -3.30 -5.62
C THR A 293 10.86 -2.49 -6.80
N GLY A 294 11.56 -1.41 -7.09
CA GLY A 294 11.24 -0.54 -8.21
C GLY A 294 12.46 0.10 -8.83
N VAL A 295 12.24 0.77 -9.93
CA VAL A 295 13.24 1.62 -10.61
C VAL A 295 12.57 2.94 -10.93
N GLU A 296 13.28 4.05 -10.70
CA GLU A 296 12.80 5.37 -11.07
C GLU A 296 12.54 5.46 -12.58
N ILE A 297 11.55 6.22 -12.96
CA ILE A 297 11.33 6.63 -14.34
C ILE A 297 11.94 8.01 -14.60
N ASN A 298 11.96 8.42 -15.85
CA ASN A 298 12.56 9.68 -16.29
C ASN A 298 14.06 9.77 -15.98
N LEU A 299 14.76 8.63 -16.03
CA LEU A 299 16.21 8.60 -15.93
C LEU A 299 16.85 9.36 -17.10
N ASN A 300 17.76 10.26 -16.79
CA ASN A 300 18.46 10.98 -17.82
C ASN A 300 19.64 10.14 -18.35
N HIS A 301 19.55 9.72 -19.60
CA HIS A 301 20.56 8.90 -20.26
C HIS A 301 21.97 9.53 -20.26
N SER A 302 22.06 10.86 -20.13
CA SER A 302 23.34 11.55 -20.09
C SER A 302 24.11 11.38 -18.78
N ASN A 303 23.42 11.08 -17.67
CA ASN A 303 24.04 10.99 -16.35
C ASN A 303 23.62 9.76 -15.52
N VAL A 304 22.70 8.93 -16.01
CA VAL A 304 22.25 7.71 -15.30
C VAL A 304 23.45 6.87 -14.86
N SER A 305 23.45 6.42 -13.62
CA SER A 305 24.53 5.62 -13.07
C SER A 305 24.48 4.16 -13.53
N GLN A 306 25.59 3.46 -13.40
CA GLN A 306 25.65 2.02 -13.69
C GLN A 306 24.65 1.24 -12.84
N LYS A 307 24.51 1.58 -11.55
CA LYS A 307 23.60 0.91 -10.64
C LYS A 307 22.11 1.14 -10.99
N GLN A 308 21.76 2.33 -11.45
CA GLN A 308 20.40 2.58 -11.95
C GLN A 308 20.12 1.75 -13.20
N LEU A 309 21.07 1.61 -14.11
CA LEU A 309 20.93 0.77 -15.29
C LEU A 309 20.79 -0.72 -14.93
N GLU A 310 21.62 -1.21 -14.00
CA GLU A 310 21.58 -2.60 -13.53
C GLU A 310 20.22 -2.95 -12.90
N ALA A 311 19.54 -1.98 -12.31
CA ALA A 311 18.23 -2.17 -11.71
C ALA A 311 17.09 -2.29 -12.74
N ILE A 312 17.31 -1.84 -13.98
CA ILE A 312 16.32 -1.97 -15.08
C ILE A 312 16.25 -3.44 -15.52
N PRO A 313 15.08 -4.07 -15.51
CA PRO A 313 14.91 -5.45 -15.97
C PRO A 313 15.46 -5.64 -17.39
N GLY A 314 16.32 -6.63 -17.58
CA GLY A 314 16.96 -6.92 -18.86
C GLY A 314 18.33 -6.25 -19.06
N ILE A 315 18.72 -5.31 -18.20
CA ILE A 315 20.06 -4.69 -18.25
C ILE A 315 20.93 -5.27 -17.13
N GLY A 316 21.78 -6.24 -17.48
CA GLY A 316 22.74 -6.82 -16.53
C GLY A 316 23.99 -5.96 -16.34
N GLU A 317 24.80 -6.27 -15.33
CA GLU A 317 26.01 -5.57 -14.92
C GLU A 317 26.96 -5.28 -16.11
N LYS A 318 27.23 -6.30 -16.95
CA LYS A 318 28.11 -6.16 -18.12
C LYS A 318 27.57 -5.17 -19.15
N THR A 319 26.26 -5.18 -19.38
CA THR A 319 25.59 -4.27 -20.31
C THR A 319 25.60 -2.85 -19.76
N ALA A 320 25.24 -2.67 -18.49
CA ALA A 320 25.29 -1.38 -17.81
C ALA A 320 26.71 -0.76 -17.85
N TRP A 321 27.72 -1.56 -17.52
CA TRP A 321 29.12 -1.12 -17.58
C TRP A 321 29.52 -0.69 -19.01
N LYS A 322 29.13 -1.47 -20.02
CA LYS A 322 29.42 -1.17 -21.43
C LYS A 322 28.80 0.16 -21.86
N LEU A 323 27.54 0.39 -21.51
CA LEU A 323 26.82 1.63 -21.78
C LEU A 323 27.52 2.84 -21.12
N VAL A 324 27.80 2.77 -19.82
CA VAL A 324 28.44 3.86 -19.07
C VAL A 324 29.86 4.12 -19.58
N SER A 325 30.64 3.07 -19.87
CA SER A 325 32.00 3.20 -20.38
C SER A 325 32.03 3.86 -21.77
N GLN A 326 31.11 3.52 -22.66
CA GLN A 326 31.02 4.14 -23.99
C GLN A 326 30.58 5.62 -23.89
N ARG A 327 29.65 5.94 -23.02
CA ARG A 327 29.25 7.32 -22.75
C ARG A 327 30.44 8.14 -22.25
N ALA A 328 31.22 7.63 -21.31
CA ALA A 328 32.43 8.31 -20.82
C ALA A 328 33.49 8.52 -21.89
N LYS A 329 33.67 7.54 -22.79
CA LYS A 329 34.58 7.69 -23.95
C LYS A 329 34.11 8.77 -24.94
N ASN A 330 32.79 8.83 -25.18
CA ASN A 330 32.21 9.80 -26.10
C ASN A 330 32.35 11.24 -25.58
N ILE A 331 32.07 11.45 -24.28
CA ILE A 331 32.27 12.74 -23.61
C ILE A 331 33.72 13.22 -23.70
N ARG A 332 34.71 12.33 -23.54
CA ARG A 332 36.14 12.66 -23.62
C ARG A 332 36.58 13.05 -25.04
N LYS A 333 35.94 12.47 -26.08
CA LYS A 333 36.31 12.75 -27.49
C LYS A 333 35.68 14.03 -28.03
N ASN A 334 34.49 14.41 -27.54
CA ASN A 334 33.69 15.51 -28.06
C ASN A 334 33.42 16.53 -26.96
N SER A 335 34.36 17.38 -26.66
CA SER A 335 34.36 18.30 -25.50
C SER A 335 33.20 19.31 -25.40
N GLN A 336 32.26 19.36 -26.35
CA GLN A 336 31.09 20.25 -26.31
C GLN A 336 29.73 19.64 -26.77
N SER A 337 29.72 18.47 -27.40
CA SER A 337 28.47 17.87 -27.90
C SER A 337 28.39 16.35 -27.74
N GLY A 338 29.05 15.81 -26.73
CA GLY A 338 29.21 14.37 -26.53
C GLY A 338 27.99 13.62 -25.99
N ALA A 339 26.87 14.29 -25.87
CA ALA A 339 25.63 13.66 -25.45
C ALA A 339 24.94 12.97 -26.63
N TYR A 340 24.46 11.77 -26.42
CA TYR A 340 23.51 11.12 -27.33
C TYR A 340 22.20 11.91 -27.33
N GLN A 341 21.54 11.98 -28.49
CA GLN A 341 20.27 12.74 -28.60
C GLN A 341 19.12 12.07 -27.87
N ASN A 342 19.18 10.75 -27.75
CA ASN A 342 18.19 9.95 -27.05
C ASN A 342 18.80 8.63 -26.54
N PRO A 343 18.12 7.91 -25.63
CA PRO A 343 18.60 6.64 -25.09
C PRO A 343 18.86 5.57 -26.17
N GLN A 344 18.01 5.44 -27.18
CA GLN A 344 18.15 4.45 -28.23
C GLN A 344 19.46 4.63 -29.00
N GLN A 345 19.78 5.86 -29.40
CA GLN A 345 21.05 6.17 -30.07
C GLN A 345 22.27 5.78 -29.21
N TRP A 346 22.17 5.94 -27.89
CA TRP A 346 23.23 5.52 -26.98
C TRP A 346 23.39 4.00 -26.96
N PHE A 347 22.29 3.26 -26.93
CA PHE A 347 22.29 1.79 -26.96
C PHE A 347 22.85 1.27 -28.27
N ASP A 348 22.42 1.82 -29.42
CA ASP A 348 22.93 1.46 -30.77
C ASP A 348 24.41 1.69 -30.89
N ALA A 349 24.90 2.87 -30.46
CA ALA A 349 26.34 3.21 -30.48
C ALA A 349 27.19 2.29 -29.58
N THR A 350 26.56 1.54 -28.71
CA THR A 350 27.19 0.60 -27.79
C THR A 350 27.08 -0.85 -28.28
N ASN A 351 26.39 -1.11 -29.40
CA ASN A 351 25.98 -2.42 -29.88
C ASN A 351 25.27 -3.21 -28.75
N VAL A 352 24.31 -2.57 -28.14
CA VAL A 352 23.36 -3.14 -27.20
C VAL A 352 21.99 -2.99 -27.80
N ASP A 353 21.25 -4.08 -27.93
CA ASP A 353 19.91 -4.05 -28.51
C ASP A 353 18.98 -3.21 -27.62
N TRP A 354 18.31 -2.26 -28.27
CA TRP A 354 17.24 -1.50 -27.63
C TRP A 354 16.00 -2.37 -27.52
N ASN A 355 15.40 -2.39 -26.33
CA ASN A 355 14.07 -2.95 -26.11
C ASN A 355 13.10 -1.78 -25.81
N ASP A 356 11.96 -1.75 -26.46
CA ASP A 356 10.96 -0.69 -26.26
C ASP A 356 10.46 -0.65 -24.81
N ASP A 357 10.53 -1.76 -24.08
CA ASP A 357 10.24 -1.80 -22.63
C ASP A 357 11.18 -0.89 -21.82
N PHE A 358 12.36 -0.56 -22.34
CA PHE A 358 13.28 0.38 -21.67
C PHE A 358 12.81 1.83 -21.76
N ALA A 359 11.98 2.16 -22.74
CA ALA A 359 11.54 3.54 -22.97
C ALA A 359 10.84 4.16 -21.76
N VAL A 360 10.16 3.35 -20.95
CA VAL A 360 9.45 3.83 -19.76
C VAL A 360 10.39 4.37 -18.67
N PHE A 361 11.66 3.95 -18.67
CA PHE A 361 12.64 4.36 -17.67
C PHE A 361 13.41 5.64 -18.04
N PHE A 362 13.40 6.04 -19.29
CA PHE A 362 14.21 7.17 -19.79
C PHE A 362 13.34 8.36 -20.21
N GLN A 363 13.94 9.56 -20.08
CA GLN A 363 13.45 10.81 -20.69
C GLN A 363 13.97 10.94 -22.11
#